data_f776668737ba266c64ccfc894a091767
#
_entry.id   f776668737ba266c64ccfc894a091767
#
_cell.length_a   1.000
_cell.length_b   1.000
_cell.length_c   1.000
_cell.angle_alpha   90.00
_cell.angle_beta   90.00
_cell.angle_gamma   90.00
#
_symmetry.space_group_name_H-M   'P 1'
#
loop_
_entity.id
_entity.type
_entity.pdbx_description
1 polymer ?
#
loop_
_entity_poly.entity_id
_entity_poly.type
_entity_poly.pdbx_seq_one_letter_code
_entity_poly.pdbx_strand_id
1 'polypeptide(L)'
;MKLVKLSIVAVMALGTSAFAIDNVKVNGEAKLWYQTSEYSGAGAGATTSQGFFDNTANSSADVKLSVGATADLLQNLSAGVKVTAISTLGLENNLVGSTTTAKVGADGTNYQNTAVGGDMSSLNDQAWVEEAYLAYTAGKTTAKIGRQALNTPLAFTETWNVVDNTFEAVVLLNNDLPDTTLVGAWIGKHNSVGLLGDPDGAGPLVSGRNTTVAKGGTFSTFGTDGAYAAGAVNKSLPNTTAQAWYYNVPNIADAYWLQADTKLIGMVSVGVQYAGMNPDNTGILATTAESSDVFALKAGVDITGINIYAAYSTVSTGALGFANVATGDKSSVYTTLGSIYMDGEIASAPDTDAWKIGASTKMVPGVALSASYAQAEQNGNGTAANATDFTAWDVTAATKVGVVDLTAIYTQFDKDVKLTSSTADKTTDTFRIIASLKF
;
A
#
# COMPACT_ATOMS: atom_id res chain seq x y z
N MET A 1 -1.27 -30.91 -4.43
CA MET A 1 -1.22 -29.59 -5.05
C MET A 1 -1.29 -29.54 -6.59
N LYS A 2 -1.26 -30.65 -7.33
CA LYS A 2 -1.35 -30.65 -8.82
C LYS A 2 -2.77 -30.49 -9.37
N LEU A 3 -3.82 -30.70 -8.59
CA LEU A 3 -5.22 -30.70 -9.03
C LEU A 3 -5.94 -29.35 -9.00
N VAL A 4 -5.46 -28.39 -8.22
CA VAL A 4 -6.10 -27.05 -8.12
C VAL A 4 -5.76 -26.16 -9.33
N LYS A 5 -4.61 -26.40 -9.97
CA LYS A 5 -4.14 -25.59 -11.11
C LYS A 5 -4.95 -25.83 -12.41
N LEU A 6 -5.62 -26.99 -12.54
CA LEU A 6 -6.43 -27.31 -13.74
C LEU A 6 -7.91 -26.90 -13.61
N SER A 7 -8.41 -26.69 -12.38
CA SER A 7 -9.84 -26.51 -12.13
C SER A 7 -10.34 -25.12 -12.53
N ILE A 8 -9.54 -24.07 -12.41
CA ILE A 8 -9.99 -22.69 -12.66
C ILE A 8 -10.12 -22.41 -14.16
N VAL A 9 -9.15 -22.86 -14.96
CA VAL A 9 -9.22 -22.75 -16.42
C VAL A 9 -10.35 -23.62 -16.97
N ALA A 10 -10.58 -24.80 -16.39
CA ALA A 10 -11.66 -25.69 -16.76
C ALA A 10 -13.05 -25.16 -16.38
N VAL A 11 -13.19 -24.49 -15.22
CA VAL A 11 -14.45 -23.84 -14.82
C VAL A 11 -14.77 -22.64 -15.71
N MET A 12 -13.77 -21.86 -16.12
CA MET A 12 -13.97 -20.78 -17.10
C MET A 12 -14.36 -21.32 -18.49
N ALA A 13 -13.83 -22.46 -18.91
CA ALA A 13 -14.14 -23.07 -20.20
C ALA A 13 -15.51 -23.81 -20.22
N LEU A 14 -15.97 -24.33 -19.08
CA LEU A 14 -17.26 -25.02 -18.96
C LEU A 14 -18.45 -24.06 -18.81
N GLY A 15 -18.21 -22.83 -18.33
CA GLY A 15 -19.23 -21.79 -18.14
C GLY A 15 -19.81 -21.24 -19.44
N THR A 16 -19.11 -21.35 -20.55
CA THR A 16 -19.52 -20.73 -21.83
C THR A 16 -20.64 -21.46 -22.59
N SER A 17 -21.05 -22.63 -22.13
CA SER A 17 -22.03 -23.46 -22.88
C SER A 17 -23.42 -23.60 -22.24
N ALA A 18 -23.63 -23.15 -20.99
CA ALA A 18 -24.87 -23.40 -20.25
C ALA A 18 -25.67 -22.15 -19.84
N PHE A 19 -25.06 -20.96 -19.86
CA PHE A 19 -25.73 -19.69 -19.51
C PHE A 19 -25.29 -18.63 -20.52
N ALA A 20 -26.15 -17.65 -20.80
CA ALA A 20 -25.81 -16.48 -21.61
C ALA A 20 -24.81 -15.58 -20.83
N ILE A 21 -23.56 -16.02 -20.73
CA ILE A 21 -22.47 -15.23 -20.16
C ILE A 21 -21.96 -14.33 -21.28
N ASP A 22 -22.13 -13.04 -21.11
CA ASP A 22 -21.72 -12.01 -22.06
C ASP A 22 -20.52 -11.21 -21.56
N ASN A 23 -19.87 -10.49 -22.46
CA ASN A 23 -18.80 -9.54 -22.16
C ASN A 23 -17.64 -10.14 -21.33
N VAL A 24 -17.28 -11.37 -21.61
CA VAL A 24 -16.12 -12.01 -20.94
C VAL A 24 -14.85 -11.26 -21.32
N LYS A 25 -14.15 -10.73 -20.32
CA LYS A 25 -12.84 -10.11 -20.45
C LYS A 25 -11.84 -10.87 -19.62
N VAL A 26 -10.71 -11.23 -20.21
CA VAL A 26 -9.58 -11.84 -19.52
C VAL A 26 -8.43 -10.84 -19.51
N ASN A 27 -7.78 -10.72 -18.38
CA ASN A 27 -6.59 -9.90 -18.20
C ASN A 27 -5.58 -10.63 -17.32
N GLY A 28 -4.35 -10.17 -17.34
CA GLY A 28 -3.32 -10.73 -16.50
C GLY A 28 -2.10 -9.84 -16.38
N GLU A 29 -1.23 -10.20 -15.46
CA GLU A 29 0.05 -9.56 -15.25
C GLU A 29 1.11 -10.61 -14.92
N ALA A 30 2.23 -10.57 -15.63
CA ALA A 30 3.47 -11.20 -15.23
C ALA A 30 4.43 -10.10 -14.74
N LYS A 31 4.94 -10.23 -13.51
CA LYS A 31 5.81 -9.24 -12.89
C LYS A 31 7.05 -9.93 -12.31
N LEU A 32 8.23 -9.43 -12.64
CA LEU A 32 9.47 -9.71 -11.94
C LEU A 32 9.75 -8.52 -11.02
N TRP A 33 10.03 -8.82 -9.76
CA TRP A 33 10.35 -7.81 -8.75
C TRP A 33 11.63 -8.25 -8.03
N TYR A 34 12.62 -7.37 -7.99
CA TYR A 34 13.90 -7.58 -7.32
C TYR A 34 14.29 -6.34 -6.54
N GLN A 35 14.78 -6.54 -5.33
CA GLN A 35 15.31 -5.47 -4.47
C GLN A 35 16.58 -5.94 -3.77
N THR A 36 17.52 -5.03 -3.60
CA THR A 36 18.70 -5.21 -2.75
C THR A 36 18.93 -3.95 -1.93
N SER A 37 19.42 -4.11 -0.71
CA SER A 37 19.66 -3.00 0.21
C SER A 37 21.07 -3.04 0.77
N GLU A 38 21.62 -1.85 1.01
CA GLU A 38 22.86 -1.61 1.76
C GLU A 38 22.50 -0.92 3.06
N TYR A 39 23.13 -1.33 4.14
CA TYR A 39 22.93 -0.76 5.46
C TYR A 39 24.23 -0.20 6.00
N SER A 40 24.21 1.04 6.52
CA SER A 40 25.32 1.66 7.24
C SER A 40 24.81 2.31 8.52
N GLY A 41 25.65 2.36 9.54
CA GLY A 41 25.33 2.95 10.85
C GLY A 41 25.50 1.99 12.03
N ALA A 42 25.49 2.53 13.22
CA ALA A 42 25.75 1.80 14.46
C ALA A 42 24.44 1.26 15.04
N GLY A 43 23.94 0.13 14.56
CA GLY A 43 22.80 -0.59 15.14
C GLY A 43 23.23 -1.91 15.76
N ALA A 44 22.52 -2.42 16.77
CA ALA A 44 22.79 -3.71 17.38
C ALA A 44 22.72 -4.82 16.30
N GLY A 45 23.87 -5.35 15.91
CA GLY A 45 24.01 -6.37 14.86
C GLY A 45 24.70 -5.93 13.58
N ALA A 46 24.91 -4.63 13.33
CA ALA A 46 25.63 -4.13 12.16
C ALA A 46 27.11 -3.94 12.49
N THR A 47 27.89 -5.00 12.54
CA THR A 47 29.35 -4.92 12.71
C THR A 47 30.12 -4.74 11.40
N THR A 48 29.42 -4.74 10.25
CA THR A 48 30.01 -4.51 8.93
C THR A 48 28.98 -3.82 8.04
N SER A 49 29.37 -2.72 7.38
CA SER A 49 28.61 -2.21 6.25
C SER A 49 28.55 -3.29 5.18
N GLN A 50 27.34 -3.65 4.74
CA GLN A 50 27.15 -4.64 3.69
C GLN A 50 26.70 -3.89 2.44
N GLY A 51 27.48 -3.98 1.38
CA GLY A 51 27.17 -3.37 0.11
C GLY A 51 26.02 -4.06 -0.62
N PHE A 52 25.52 -3.41 -1.66
CA PHE A 52 24.58 -4.02 -2.59
C PHE A 52 25.14 -5.35 -3.12
N PHE A 53 24.31 -6.37 -3.14
CA PHE A 53 24.61 -7.74 -3.63
C PHE A 53 25.65 -8.53 -2.79
N ASP A 54 26.19 -7.98 -1.73
CA ASP A 54 27.20 -8.66 -0.89
C ASP A 54 26.57 -9.77 -0.04
N ASN A 55 25.31 -9.66 0.27
CA ASN A 55 24.61 -10.61 1.12
C ASN A 55 23.21 -10.93 0.59
N THR A 56 22.92 -12.21 0.41
CA THR A 56 21.58 -12.69 0.02
C THR A 56 20.49 -12.25 1.00
N ALA A 57 20.81 -12.11 2.30
CA ALA A 57 19.86 -11.65 3.31
C ALA A 57 19.32 -10.23 3.07
N ASN A 58 20.06 -9.39 2.34
CA ASN A 58 19.67 -8.02 2.02
C ASN A 58 18.94 -7.90 0.68
N SER A 59 18.73 -9.02 0.01
CA SER A 59 18.07 -9.08 -1.29
C SER A 59 16.80 -9.89 -1.23
N SER A 60 15.77 -9.43 -1.94
CA SER A 60 14.51 -10.13 -2.11
C SER A 60 14.07 -10.12 -3.56
N ALA A 61 13.43 -11.20 -4.00
CA ALA A 61 12.87 -11.30 -5.35
C ALA A 61 11.66 -12.20 -5.38
N ASP A 62 10.71 -11.83 -6.25
CA ASP A 62 9.52 -12.61 -6.56
C ASP A 62 9.19 -12.49 -8.04
N VAL A 63 8.68 -13.57 -8.62
CA VAL A 63 7.96 -13.55 -9.88
C VAL A 63 6.49 -13.74 -9.59
N LYS A 64 5.65 -12.82 -10.06
CA LYS A 64 4.19 -12.89 -9.98
C LYS A 64 3.60 -13.25 -11.32
N LEU A 65 2.62 -14.14 -11.30
CA LEU A 65 1.68 -14.31 -12.40
C LEU A 65 0.26 -14.17 -11.84
N SER A 66 -0.50 -13.22 -12.35
CA SER A 66 -1.92 -13.09 -12.07
C SER A 66 -2.74 -13.25 -13.35
N VAL A 67 -3.90 -13.90 -13.21
CA VAL A 67 -4.90 -14.02 -14.28
C VAL A 67 -6.27 -13.72 -13.70
N GLY A 68 -6.97 -12.79 -14.31
CA GLY A 68 -8.32 -12.37 -13.95
C GLY A 68 -9.30 -12.54 -15.09
N ALA A 69 -10.56 -12.71 -14.74
CA ALA A 69 -11.67 -12.70 -15.68
C ALA A 69 -12.85 -11.93 -15.06
N THR A 70 -13.55 -11.18 -15.90
CA THR A 70 -14.84 -10.57 -15.58
C THR A 70 -15.87 -10.95 -16.62
N ALA A 71 -17.13 -11.09 -16.23
CA ALA A 71 -18.21 -11.44 -17.14
C ALA A 71 -19.55 -10.88 -16.64
N ASP A 72 -20.47 -10.65 -17.56
CA ASP A 72 -21.87 -10.39 -17.26
C ASP A 72 -22.62 -11.74 -17.17
N LEU A 73 -23.13 -12.04 -15.98
CA LEU A 73 -23.84 -13.30 -15.70
C LEU A 73 -25.32 -13.19 -16.06
N LEU A 74 -25.91 -12.03 -15.86
CA LEU A 74 -27.29 -11.66 -16.16
C LEU A 74 -27.35 -10.16 -16.46
N GLN A 75 -28.48 -9.68 -16.92
CA GLN A 75 -28.71 -8.25 -17.03
C GLN A 75 -28.46 -7.58 -15.69
N ASN A 76 -27.57 -6.58 -15.67
CA ASN A 76 -27.15 -5.81 -14.48
C ASN A 76 -26.34 -6.60 -13.42
N LEU A 77 -26.07 -7.88 -13.62
CA LEU A 77 -25.26 -8.69 -12.69
C LEU A 77 -23.98 -9.14 -13.36
N SER A 78 -22.85 -8.72 -12.83
CA SER A 78 -21.53 -9.15 -13.27
C SER A 78 -20.75 -9.85 -12.16
N ALA A 79 -19.74 -10.61 -12.55
CA ALA A 79 -18.80 -11.26 -11.64
C ALA A 79 -17.37 -11.01 -12.07
N GLY A 80 -16.46 -11.05 -11.12
CA GLY A 80 -15.03 -11.03 -11.37
C GLY A 80 -14.29 -12.01 -10.49
N VAL A 81 -13.24 -12.60 -11.05
CA VAL A 81 -12.28 -13.45 -10.31
C VAL A 81 -10.86 -13.13 -10.78
N LYS A 82 -9.91 -13.08 -9.84
CA LYS A 82 -8.48 -12.94 -10.11
C LYS A 82 -7.71 -13.91 -9.23
N VAL A 83 -6.81 -14.66 -9.82
CA VAL A 83 -5.91 -15.58 -9.13
C VAL A 83 -4.50 -15.08 -9.31
N THR A 84 -3.75 -15.05 -8.23
CA THR A 84 -2.35 -14.63 -8.20
C THR A 84 -1.49 -15.76 -7.67
N ALA A 85 -0.36 -15.95 -8.32
CA ALA A 85 0.70 -16.88 -7.91
C ALA A 85 2.03 -16.13 -7.88
N ILE A 86 2.86 -16.45 -6.89
CA ILE A 86 4.22 -15.93 -6.73
C ILE A 86 5.21 -17.08 -6.55
N SER A 87 6.45 -16.85 -6.98
CA SER A 87 7.56 -17.79 -6.84
C SER A 87 8.88 -17.04 -6.81
N THR A 88 9.84 -17.51 -6.03
CA THR A 88 11.24 -17.02 -6.07
C THR A 88 12.03 -17.61 -7.24
N LEU A 89 11.50 -18.60 -7.94
CA LEU A 89 12.18 -19.37 -8.99
C LEU A 89 13.48 -20.06 -8.53
N GLY A 90 13.65 -20.29 -7.22
CA GLY A 90 14.87 -20.84 -6.64
C GLY A 90 16.02 -19.84 -6.49
N LEU A 91 15.75 -18.54 -6.60
CA LEU A 91 16.75 -17.47 -6.40
C LEU A 91 17.27 -17.44 -4.96
N GLU A 92 16.52 -17.98 -3.99
CA GLU A 92 16.90 -18.13 -2.59
C GLU A 92 18.14 -19.01 -2.40
N ASN A 93 18.53 -19.80 -3.37
CA ASN A 93 19.72 -20.65 -3.27
C ASN A 93 21.02 -19.84 -3.33
N ASN A 94 21.04 -18.65 -3.96
CA ASN A 94 22.27 -17.90 -4.17
C ASN A 94 22.10 -16.40 -4.40
N LEU A 95 20.90 -15.86 -4.60
CA LEU A 95 20.70 -14.44 -4.91
C LEU A 95 19.84 -13.69 -3.92
N VAL A 96 18.87 -14.35 -3.28
CA VAL A 96 17.95 -13.69 -2.36
C VAL A 96 17.78 -14.48 -1.07
N GLY A 97 17.58 -13.79 0.03
CA GLY A 97 17.32 -14.38 1.35
C GLY A 97 15.91 -14.18 1.86
N SER A 98 15.06 -13.47 1.10
CA SER A 98 13.68 -13.19 1.52
C SER A 98 12.75 -13.01 0.33
N THR A 99 11.45 -13.02 0.61
CA THR A 99 10.40 -12.56 -0.31
C THR A 99 9.78 -11.27 0.21
N THR A 100 9.05 -10.57 -0.65
CA THR A 100 8.32 -9.36 -0.28
C THR A 100 6.93 -9.63 0.27
N THR A 101 6.47 -10.88 0.19
CA THR A 101 5.08 -11.24 0.51
C THR A 101 4.95 -12.22 1.65
N ALA A 102 6.02 -12.91 2.02
CA ALA A 102 5.95 -13.92 3.03
C ALA A 102 6.56 -13.41 4.33
N LYS A 103 5.71 -13.23 5.31
CA LYS A 103 6.12 -13.10 6.69
C LYS A 103 6.11 -14.46 7.35
N VAL A 104 7.07 -14.67 8.20
CA VAL A 104 7.19 -15.87 8.98
C VAL A 104 7.10 -15.62 10.45
N GLY A 105 6.46 -16.59 11.07
CA GLY A 105 6.54 -16.86 12.48
C GLY A 105 5.73 -15.93 13.34
N ALA A 106 5.04 -16.50 14.29
CA ALA A 106 4.31 -15.84 15.37
C ALA A 106 5.20 -15.00 16.30
N ASP A 107 6.52 -15.09 16.14
CA ASP A 107 7.51 -14.38 16.95
C ASP A 107 7.94 -13.03 16.37
N GLY A 108 7.35 -12.62 15.25
CA GLY A 108 7.67 -11.33 14.62
C GLY A 108 9.05 -11.27 13.96
N THR A 109 9.80 -12.36 13.92
CA THR A 109 11.09 -12.39 13.22
C THR A 109 10.85 -12.35 11.72
N ASN A 110 11.46 -11.38 11.06
CA ASN A 110 11.51 -11.33 9.60
C ASN A 110 12.31 -12.52 9.09
N TYR A 111 11.92 -13.10 7.98
CA TYR A 111 12.70 -14.10 7.25
C TYR A 111 14.15 -13.68 6.99
N GLN A 112 14.39 -12.40 6.89
CA GLN A 112 15.72 -11.84 6.69
C GLN A 112 16.75 -12.28 7.74
N ASN A 113 16.31 -12.75 8.91
CA ASN A 113 17.21 -13.19 9.98
C ASN A 113 17.41 -14.70 10.10
N THR A 114 16.66 -15.52 9.36
CA THR A 114 16.78 -16.98 9.41
C THR A 114 17.69 -17.57 8.34
N ALA A 115 18.36 -16.74 7.52
CA ALA A 115 19.27 -17.18 6.47
C ALA A 115 20.49 -17.98 6.97
N VAL A 116 20.70 -18.06 8.28
CA VAL A 116 21.74 -18.91 8.85
C VAL A 116 21.07 -20.13 9.47
N GLY A 117 20.71 -21.11 8.63
CA GLY A 117 20.18 -22.41 9.07
C GLY A 117 18.66 -22.46 9.30
N GLY A 118 17.91 -21.45 8.87
CA GLY A 118 16.46 -21.43 8.97
C GLY A 118 15.76 -22.26 7.87
N ASP A 119 14.52 -22.61 8.13
CA ASP A 119 13.69 -23.33 7.17
C ASP A 119 13.31 -22.43 5.98
N MET A 120 13.99 -22.61 4.85
CA MET A 120 13.73 -21.91 3.58
C MET A 120 12.41 -22.37 2.92
N SER A 121 11.67 -23.30 3.52
CA SER A 121 10.39 -23.79 2.99
C SER A 121 9.33 -22.73 2.86
N SER A 122 9.52 -21.64 3.53
CA SER A 122 8.65 -20.47 3.54
C SER A 122 8.78 -19.55 2.32
N LEU A 123 9.87 -19.66 1.59
CA LEU A 123 10.07 -19.01 0.30
C LEU A 123 9.42 -19.82 -0.85
N ASN A 124 8.67 -20.85 -0.51
CA ASN A 124 7.97 -21.70 -1.50
C ASN A 124 6.92 -20.91 -2.28
N ASP A 125 6.63 -21.43 -3.46
CA ASP A 125 5.55 -20.99 -4.32
C ASP A 125 4.23 -20.81 -3.55
N GLN A 126 3.57 -19.69 -3.75
CA GLN A 126 2.28 -19.38 -3.15
C GLN A 126 1.27 -19.03 -4.24
N ALA A 127 0.00 -19.35 -4.00
CA ALA A 127 -1.09 -18.95 -4.90
C ALA A 127 -2.39 -18.79 -4.10
N TRP A 128 -3.17 -17.78 -4.46
CA TRP A 128 -4.47 -17.49 -3.83
C TRP A 128 -5.45 -16.84 -4.78
N VAL A 129 -6.72 -16.79 -4.37
CA VAL A 129 -7.75 -15.99 -5.02
C VAL A 129 -7.63 -14.58 -4.49
N GLU A 130 -7.12 -13.67 -5.30
CA GLU A 130 -6.90 -12.28 -4.96
C GLU A 130 -8.22 -11.49 -4.98
N GLU A 131 -9.02 -11.65 -6.05
CA GLU A 131 -10.35 -11.07 -6.16
C GLU A 131 -11.39 -12.16 -6.49
N ALA A 132 -12.58 -12.03 -5.90
CA ALA A 132 -13.76 -12.86 -6.21
C ALA A 132 -15.01 -12.10 -5.75
N TYR A 133 -15.79 -11.56 -6.69
CA TYR A 133 -16.92 -10.71 -6.36
C TYR A 133 -18.10 -10.87 -7.31
N LEU A 134 -19.26 -10.46 -6.82
CA LEU A 134 -20.44 -10.15 -7.61
C LEU A 134 -20.71 -8.64 -7.56
N ALA A 135 -21.17 -8.07 -8.68
CA ALA A 135 -21.59 -6.69 -8.75
C ALA A 135 -22.94 -6.59 -9.45
N TYR A 136 -23.89 -5.91 -8.79
CA TYR A 136 -25.23 -5.65 -9.32
C TYR A 136 -25.44 -4.15 -9.48
N THR A 137 -25.88 -3.74 -10.69
CA THR A 137 -26.11 -2.33 -11.01
C THR A 137 -27.60 -2.09 -11.29
N ALA A 138 -28.22 -1.20 -10.53
CA ALA A 138 -29.59 -0.73 -10.74
C ALA A 138 -29.60 0.78 -10.94
N GLY A 139 -29.93 1.22 -12.16
CA GLY A 139 -29.84 2.63 -12.54
C GLY A 139 -28.39 3.12 -12.42
N LYS A 140 -28.13 4.07 -11.53
CA LYS A 140 -26.81 4.63 -11.26
C LYS A 140 -26.21 4.13 -9.95
N THR A 141 -26.82 3.11 -9.34
CA THR A 141 -26.33 2.49 -8.10
C THR A 141 -25.73 1.12 -8.40
N THR A 142 -24.51 0.89 -7.95
CA THR A 142 -23.82 -0.40 -8.02
C THR A 142 -23.53 -0.92 -6.62
N ALA A 143 -23.94 -2.16 -6.34
CA ALA A 143 -23.54 -2.90 -5.16
C ALA A 143 -22.51 -3.96 -5.55
N LYS A 144 -21.33 -3.96 -4.95
CA LYS A 144 -20.27 -4.96 -5.16
C LYS A 144 -19.96 -5.68 -3.86
N ILE A 145 -20.03 -7.02 -3.86
CA ILE A 145 -19.80 -7.87 -2.70
C ILE A 145 -18.76 -8.94 -2.99
N GLY A 146 -17.81 -9.13 -2.10
CA GLY A 146 -16.77 -10.16 -2.18
C GLY A 146 -15.37 -9.59 -2.04
N ARG A 147 -14.38 -10.36 -2.51
CA ARG A 147 -12.97 -9.96 -2.52
C ARG A 147 -12.72 -8.94 -3.62
N GLN A 148 -12.20 -7.79 -3.26
CA GLN A 148 -12.02 -6.66 -4.17
C GLN A 148 -10.94 -5.70 -3.70
N ALA A 149 -10.39 -4.92 -4.63
CA ALA A 149 -9.57 -3.76 -4.32
C ALA A 149 -10.45 -2.61 -3.79
N LEU A 150 -9.91 -1.80 -2.88
CA LEU A 150 -10.50 -0.56 -2.38
C LEU A 150 -9.57 0.61 -2.66
N ASN A 151 -10.15 1.81 -2.76
CA ASN A 151 -9.41 3.06 -2.93
C ASN A 151 -10.11 4.18 -2.15
N THR A 152 -9.97 4.15 -0.84
CA THR A 152 -10.45 5.20 0.07
C THR A 152 -9.25 5.80 0.81
N PRO A 153 -9.30 7.01 1.37
CA PRO A 153 -8.13 7.64 1.98
C PRO A 153 -7.43 6.85 3.08
N LEU A 154 -8.17 6.12 3.92
CA LEU A 154 -7.61 5.38 5.06
C LEU A 154 -7.63 3.85 4.88
N ALA A 155 -8.38 3.32 3.90
CA ALA A 155 -8.43 1.89 3.59
C ALA A 155 -8.29 1.71 2.08
N PHE A 156 -7.13 1.30 1.60
CA PHE A 156 -6.84 1.20 0.19
C PHE A 156 -5.93 0.02 -0.16
N THR A 157 -6.05 -0.41 -1.41
CA THR A 157 -5.16 -1.39 -2.00
C THR A 157 -3.83 -0.74 -2.35
N GLU A 158 -2.76 -1.28 -1.83
CA GLU A 158 -1.39 -0.84 -2.11
C GLU A 158 -0.81 -1.64 -3.27
N THR A 159 -0.27 -0.93 -4.25
CA THR A 159 0.23 -1.50 -5.52
C THR A 159 1.74 -1.34 -5.70
N TRP A 160 2.44 -0.82 -4.68
CA TRP A 160 3.89 -0.57 -4.74
C TRP A 160 4.73 -1.85 -4.64
N ASN A 161 4.16 -2.94 -4.12
CA ASN A 161 4.82 -4.23 -3.96
C ASN A 161 4.61 -5.16 -5.16
N VAL A 162 5.12 -6.38 -5.10
CA VAL A 162 4.92 -7.40 -6.13
C VAL A 162 3.45 -7.80 -6.23
N VAL A 163 2.75 -7.91 -5.11
CA VAL A 163 1.32 -8.21 -5.00
C VAL A 163 0.56 -7.10 -4.29
N ASP A 164 -0.72 -7.03 -4.57
CA ASP A 164 -1.63 -6.02 -4.06
C ASP A 164 -2.47 -6.65 -2.93
N ASN A 165 -2.70 -5.90 -1.84
CA ASN A 165 -3.65 -6.33 -0.81
C ASN A 165 -5.09 -6.12 -1.28
N THR A 166 -6.00 -6.95 -0.77
CA THR A 166 -7.42 -6.91 -1.10
C THR A 166 -8.29 -7.08 0.14
N PHE A 167 -9.59 -6.81 -0.04
CA PHE A 167 -10.56 -6.76 1.04
C PHE A 167 -11.77 -7.63 0.73
N GLU A 168 -12.32 -8.33 1.72
CA GLU A 168 -13.68 -8.89 1.66
C GLU A 168 -14.65 -7.81 2.16
N ALA A 169 -15.42 -7.25 1.25
CA ALA A 169 -16.23 -6.07 1.51
C ALA A 169 -17.57 -6.08 0.77
N VAL A 170 -18.50 -5.28 1.27
CA VAL A 170 -19.70 -4.82 0.55
C VAL A 170 -19.51 -3.34 0.28
N VAL A 171 -19.57 -2.94 -0.99
CA VAL A 171 -19.43 -1.55 -1.41
C VAL A 171 -20.65 -1.13 -2.22
N LEU A 172 -21.23 0.00 -1.86
CA LEU A 172 -22.31 0.67 -2.59
C LEU A 172 -21.76 1.94 -3.21
N LEU A 173 -21.94 2.09 -4.52
CA LEU A 173 -21.61 3.30 -5.27
C LEU A 173 -22.88 3.87 -5.86
N ASN A 174 -23.13 5.16 -5.67
CA ASN A 174 -24.27 5.85 -6.28
C ASN A 174 -23.81 7.12 -7.00
N ASN A 175 -24.25 7.29 -8.26
CA ASN A 175 -23.93 8.42 -9.13
C ASN A 175 -25.20 9.18 -9.56
N ASP A 176 -26.27 9.19 -8.76
CA ASP A 176 -27.50 9.92 -9.09
C ASP A 176 -27.30 11.44 -9.03
N LEU A 177 -26.45 11.90 -8.11
CA LEU A 177 -26.07 13.32 -8.05
C LEU A 177 -25.08 13.67 -9.16
N PRO A 178 -25.30 14.78 -9.91
CA PRO A 178 -24.36 15.20 -10.94
C PRO A 178 -22.94 15.37 -10.40
N ASP A 179 -21.96 14.88 -11.14
CA ASP A 179 -20.52 14.99 -10.84
C ASP A 179 -20.12 14.53 -9.42
N THR A 180 -20.98 13.70 -8.80
CA THR A 180 -20.80 13.25 -7.43
C THR A 180 -20.96 11.73 -7.34
N THR A 181 -19.97 11.06 -6.77
CA THR A 181 -20.07 9.65 -6.38
C THR A 181 -20.24 9.57 -4.87
N LEU A 182 -21.35 9.01 -4.43
CA LEU A 182 -21.55 8.61 -3.03
C LEU A 182 -21.06 7.17 -2.84
N VAL A 183 -20.42 6.92 -1.74
CA VAL A 183 -19.86 5.61 -1.39
C VAL A 183 -20.34 5.21 0.00
N GLY A 184 -20.80 3.96 0.13
CA GLY A 184 -21.01 3.29 1.41
C GLY A 184 -20.27 1.96 1.38
N ALA A 185 -19.55 1.62 2.44
CA ALA A 185 -18.83 0.35 2.51
C ALA A 185 -18.88 -0.28 3.88
N TRP A 186 -18.95 -1.62 3.89
CA TRP A 186 -18.59 -2.44 5.03
C TRP A 186 -17.43 -3.32 4.63
N ILE A 187 -16.35 -3.32 5.42
CA ILE A 187 -15.11 -4.06 5.17
C ILE A 187 -15.00 -5.10 6.27
N GLY A 188 -15.25 -6.37 5.93
CA GLY A 188 -15.23 -7.47 6.90
C GLY A 188 -13.84 -8.02 7.16
N LYS A 189 -13.04 -8.17 6.09
CA LYS A 189 -11.69 -8.75 6.17
C LYS A 189 -10.74 -8.08 5.17
N HIS A 190 -9.44 -8.28 5.42
CA HIS A 190 -8.35 -7.98 4.49
C HIS A 190 -7.30 -9.08 4.52
N ASN A 191 -6.48 -9.16 3.50
CA ASN A 191 -5.35 -10.10 3.45
C ASN A 191 -4.00 -9.45 3.72
N SER A 192 -4.00 -8.25 4.29
CA SER A 192 -2.78 -7.52 4.64
C SER A 192 -2.18 -8.04 5.94
N VAL A 193 -0.88 -7.78 6.12
CA VAL A 193 -0.17 -7.93 7.40
C VAL A 193 0.02 -6.54 7.96
N GLY A 194 -0.74 -6.16 8.96
CA GLY A 194 -0.60 -4.81 9.50
C GLY A 194 -1.66 -4.41 10.52
N LEU A 195 -1.97 -3.15 10.54
CA LEU A 195 -2.50 -2.39 11.67
C LEU A 195 -3.77 -2.98 12.34
N LEU A 196 -4.74 -3.44 11.57
CA LEU A 196 -6.03 -3.89 12.11
C LEU A 196 -6.35 -5.34 11.73
N GLY A 197 -5.54 -6.25 12.17
CA GLY A 197 -5.71 -7.67 11.97
C GLY A 197 -4.49 -8.29 11.30
N ASP A 198 -3.86 -9.18 11.98
CA ASP A 198 -2.73 -9.97 11.50
C ASP A 198 -3.14 -11.44 11.51
N PRO A 199 -3.29 -12.09 10.35
CA PRO A 199 -3.62 -13.50 10.28
C PRO A 199 -2.56 -14.40 10.91
N ASP A 200 -1.34 -13.89 11.10
CA ASP A 200 -0.22 -14.60 11.73
C ASP A 200 -0.19 -14.42 13.26
N GLY A 201 -1.17 -13.71 13.85
CA GLY A 201 -1.42 -13.69 15.29
C GLY A 201 -0.57 -12.73 16.11
N ALA A 202 0.09 -11.74 15.49
CA ALA A 202 0.91 -10.77 16.23
C ALA A 202 0.11 -9.65 16.92
N GLY A 203 -1.22 -9.71 16.89
CA GLY A 203 -2.10 -8.77 17.55
C GLY A 203 -2.73 -7.74 16.61
N PRO A 204 -3.73 -6.97 17.10
CA PRO A 204 -4.55 -6.11 16.27
C PRO A 204 -3.87 -4.81 15.82
N LEU A 205 -2.74 -4.44 16.39
CA LEU A 205 -2.05 -3.17 16.11
C LEU A 205 -0.55 -3.42 15.96
N VAL A 206 -0.13 -3.88 14.77
CA VAL A 206 1.28 -4.12 14.47
C VAL A 206 1.70 -3.28 13.29
N SER A 207 2.69 -2.43 13.50
CA SER A 207 3.29 -1.54 12.50
C SER A 207 4.66 -2.03 12.04
N GLY A 208 5.17 -1.47 10.94
CA GLY A 208 6.57 -1.63 10.52
C GLY A 208 6.88 -2.93 9.79
N ARG A 209 5.94 -3.47 9.02
CA ARG A 209 6.15 -4.71 8.29
C ARG A 209 6.25 -4.50 6.79
N ASN A 210 7.32 -4.97 6.20
CA ASN A 210 7.63 -4.85 4.78
C ASN A 210 6.78 -5.77 3.86
N THR A 211 5.58 -6.18 4.27
CA THR A 211 4.72 -7.08 3.49
C THR A 211 3.30 -6.55 3.41
N THR A 212 2.83 -6.32 2.19
CA THR A 212 1.43 -5.90 1.94
C THR A 212 0.42 -7.03 2.06
N VAL A 213 0.83 -8.29 1.89
CA VAL A 213 -0.07 -9.46 1.85
C VAL A 213 0.46 -10.56 2.74
N ALA A 214 -0.41 -11.15 3.54
CA ALA A 214 -0.13 -12.31 4.38
C ALA A 214 0.21 -13.56 3.56
N LYS A 215 0.94 -14.50 4.16
CA LYS A 215 1.34 -15.76 3.53
C LYS A 215 0.14 -16.48 2.92
N GLY A 216 0.26 -16.84 1.63
CA GLY A 216 -0.81 -17.50 0.89
C GLY A 216 -2.07 -16.67 0.68
N GLY A 217 -2.00 -15.34 0.84
CA GLY A 217 -3.14 -14.44 0.69
C GLY A 217 -4.21 -14.63 1.76
N THR A 218 -3.85 -15.07 2.96
CA THR A 218 -4.77 -15.36 4.06
C THR A 218 -5.51 -14.10 4.49
N PHE A 219 -6.83 -14.20 4.66
CA PHE A 219 -7.71 -13.12 5.10
C PHE A 219 -7.97 -13.20 6.60
N SER A 220 -7.87 -12.08 7.29
CA SER A 220 -8.24 -11.89 8.69
C SER A 220 -9.32 -10.84 8.84
N THR A 221 -10.04 -10.88 9.96
CA THR A 221 -11.07 -9.89 10.28
C THR A 221 -10.46 -8.50 10.42
N PHE A 222 -11.11 -7.51 9.82
CA PHE A 222 -10.72 -6.12 9.94
C PHE A 222 -11.14 -5.61 11.33
N GLY A 223 -10.17 -5.40 12.21
CA GLY A 223 -10.47 -5.15 13.63
C GLY A 223 -11.18 -6.34 14.28
N THR A 224 -12.21 -6.09 15.09
CA THR A 224 -13.04 -7.12 15.73
C THR A 224 -14.31 -7.42 14.96
N ASP A 225 -14.97 -6.41 14.41
CA ASP A 225 -16.32 -6.48 13.81
C ASP A 225 -16.39 -5.92 12.38
N GLY A 226 -15.23 -5.75 11.74
CA GLY A 226 -15.09 -5.07 10.46
C GLY A 226 -15.03 -3.55 10.63
N ALA A 227 -15.10 -2.84 9.50
CA ALA A 227 -15.10 -1.38 9.44
C ALA A 227 -16.21 -0.89 8.54
N TYR A 228 -16.73 0.28 8.84
CA TYR A 228 -17.72 0.99 8.03
C TYR A 228 -17.09 2.25 7.46
N ALA A 229 -17.43 2.57 6.21
CA ALA A 229 -17.04 3.81 5.57
C ALA A 229 -18.22 4.43 4.81
N ALA A 230 -18.32 5.75 4.87
CA ALA A 230 -19.21 6.53 4.04
C ALA A 230 -18.44 7.70 3.44
N GLY A 231 -18.59 7.96 2.14
CA GLY A 231 -17.85 9.02 1.47
C GLY A 231 -18.60 9.63 0.32
N ALA A 232 -18.15 10.83 -0.04
CA ALA A 232 -18.59 11.54 -1.22
C ALA A 232 -17.37 12.10 -1.97
N VAL A 233 -17.33 11.86 -3.27
CA VAL A 233 -16.33 12.44 -4.18
C VAL A 233 -17.05 13.30 -5.20
N ASN A 234 -16.74 14.59 -5.23
CA ASN A 234 -17.39 15.59 -6.10
C ASN A 234 -16.39 16.20 -7.09
N LYS A 235 -16.81 16.36 -8.33
CA LYS A 235 -16.05 16.95 -9.44
C LYS A 235 -16.84 18.06 -10.15
N SER A 236 -17.85 18.66 -9.51
CA SER A 236 -18.68 19.71 -10.10
C SER A 236 -17.95 21.02 -10.33
N LEU A 237 -16.89 21.28 -9.55
CA LEU A 237 -16.04 22.46 -9.77
C LEU A 237 -15.00 22.16 -10.86
N PRO A 238 -14.77 23.09 -11.81
CA PRO A 238 -13.81 22.90 -12.89
C PRO A 238 -12.41 22.52 -12.36
N ASN A 239 -11.83 21.48 -12.94
CA ASN A 239 -10.47 20.99 -12.59
C ASN A 239 -10.26 20.65 -11.12
N THR A 240 -11.34 20.47 -10.34
CA THR A 240 -11.29 20.26 -8.90
C THR A 240 -11.92 18.92 -8.54
N THR A 241 -11.25 18.16 -7.70
CA THR A 241 -11.83 17.00 -7.03
C THR A 241 -11.84 17.30 -5.54
N ALA A 242 -13.04 17.28 -4.94
CA ALA A 242 -13.23 17.37 -3.49
C ALA A 242 -13.77 16.04 -2.98
N GLN A 243 -13.33 15.63 -1.81
CA GLN A 243 -13.83 14.41 -1.17
C GLN A 243 -13.97 14.59 0.34
N ALA A 244 -14.98 13.92 0.87
CA ALA A 244 -15.25 13.84 2.31
C ALA A 244 -15.59 12.39 2.67
N TRP A 245 -14.99 11.90 3.74
CA TRP A 245 -15.17 10.54 4.21
C TRP A 245 -15.36 10.50 5.71
N TYR A 246 -16.13 9.53 6.18
CA TYR A 246 -16.26 9.13 7.57
C TYR A 246 -16.03 7.62 7.67
N TYR A 247 -15.34 7.20 8.71
CA TYR A 247 -15.04 5.81 9.02
C TYR A 247 -15.41 5.52 10.46
N ASN A 248 -15.89 4.31 10.69
CA ASN A 248 -16.06 3.76 12.02
C ASN A 248 -15.48 2.34 12.05
N VAL A 249 -14.53 2.11 12.93
CA VAL A 249 -14.01 0.79 13.27
C VAL A 249 -14.46 0.50 14.70
N PRO A 250 -15.48 -0.33 14.89
CA PRO A 250 -16.08 -0.58 16.21
C PRO A 250 -15.04 -0.99 17.25
N ASN A 251 -15.12 -0.42 18.45
CA ASN A 251 -14.21 -0.64 19.57
C ASN A 251 -12.76 -0.20 19.34
N ILE A 252 -12.48 0.54 18.26
CA ILE A 252 -11.12 1.02 17.92
C ILE A 252 -11.11 2.52 17.74
N ALA A 253 -11.79 3.06 16.70
CA ALA A 253 -11.78 4.49 16.43
C ALA A 253 -12.83 4.90 15.41
N ASP A 254 -13.21 6.17 15.47
CA ASP A 254 -13.84 6.92 14.39
C ASP A 254 -12.81 7.78 13.68
N ALA A 255 -12.97 7.98 12.37
CA ALA A 255 -12.13 8.88 11.61
C ALA A 255 -12.93 9.66 10.56
N TYR A 256 -12.44 10.84 10.21
CA TYR A 256 -12.91 11.59 9.06
C TYR A 256 -11.74 12.06 8.20
N TRP A 257 -12.01 12.26 6.91
CA TRP A 257 -11.03 12.75 5.93
C TRP A 257 -11.69 13.74 4.98
N LEU A 258 -11.10 14.91 4.86
CA LEU A 258 -11.50 15.96 3.93
C LEU A 258 -10.32 16.28 3.02
N GLN A 259 -10.56 16.35 1.71
CA GLN A 259 -9.51 16.66 0.75
C GLN A 259 -10.09 17.41 -0.44
N ALA A 260 -9.34 18.38 -0.94
CA ALA A 260 -9.62 19.03 -2.21
C ALA A 260 -8.32 19.24 -3.00
N ASP A 261 -8.33 18.79 -4.26
CA ASP A 261 -7.25 18.99 -5.21
C ASP A 261 -7.78 19.76 -6.43
N THR A 262 -7.08 20.81 -6.85
CA THR A 262 -7.46 21.63 -7.99
C THR A 262 -6.29 21.97 -8.89
N LYS A 263 -6.57 22.17 -10.19
CA LYS A 263 -5.65 22.77 -11.15
C LYS A 263 -6.07 24.20 -11.44
N LEU A 264 -5.24 25.17 -11.04
CA LEU A 264 -5.41 26.58 -11.29
C LEU A 264 -4.68 26.95 -12.60
N ILE A 265 -5.36 27.71 -13.49
CA ILE A 265 -4.75 28.31 -14.70
C ILE A 265 -3.88 27.32 -15.50
N GLY A 266 -4.33 26.05 -15.62
CA GLY A 266 -3.70 25.03 -16.48
C GLY A 266 -2.34 24.49 -16.07
N MET A 267 -1.53 25.22 -15.30
CA MET A 267 -0.15 24.85 -14.93
C MET A 267 0.06 24.63 -13.42
N VAL A 268 -0.70 25.33 -12.58
CA VAL A 268 -0.54 25.25 -11.12
C VAL A 268 -1.54 24.27 -10.53
N SER A 269 -1.07 23.34 -9.73
CA SER A 269 -1.91 22.43 -8.94
C SER A 269 -1.77 22.76 -7.45
N VAL A 270 -2.88 22.67 -6.72
CA VAL A 270 -2.93 22.90 -5.26
C VAL A 270 -3.79 21.80 -4.65
N GLY A 271 -3.38 21.27 -3.51
CA GLY A 271 -4.14 20.31 -2.72
C GLY A 271 -4.15 20.68 -1.24
N VAL A 272 -5.25 20.39 -0.57
CA VAL A 272 -5.39 20.52 0.88
C VAL A 272 -6.04 19.25 1.44
N GLN A 273 -5.55 18.82 2.60
CA GLN A 273 -6.10 17.71 3.37
C GLN A 273 -6.28 18.11 4.82
N TYR A 274 -7.36 17.63 5.41
CA TYR A 274 -7.60 17.68 6.85
C TYR A 274 -8.30 16.40 7.28
N ALA A 275 -7.76 15.70 8.26
CA ALA A 275 -8.37 14.49 8.79
C ALA A 275 -8.22 14.42 10.30
N GLY A 276 -9.12 13.70 10.95
CA GLY A 276 -9.08 13.43 12.38
C GLY A 276 -9.31 11.94 12.67
N MET A 277 -8.69 11.48 13.75
CA MET A 277 -8.78 10.12 14.26
C MET A 277 -9.15 10.18 15.75
N ASN A 278 -10.29 9.61 16.11
CA ASN A 278 -10.82 9.62 17.47
C ASN A 278 -10.83 8.20 18.02
N PRO A 279 -9.90 7.82 18.90
CA PRO A 279 -9.85 6.49 19.51
C PRO A 279 -11.09 6.19 20.37
N ASP A 280 -11.56 4.95 20.35
CA ASP A 280 -12.56 4.46 21.30
C ASP A 280 -11.88 4.03 22.60
N ASN A 281 -12.03 4.84 23.64
CA ASN A 281 -11.43 4.61 24.95
C ASN A 281 -12.11 3.49 25.76
N THR A 282 -13.16 2.87 25.23
CA THR A 282 -13.85 1.71 25.84
C THR A 282 -13.46 0.40 25.20
N GLY A 283 -12.73 0.44 24.08
CA GLY A 283 -12.37 -0.71 23.27
C GLY A 283 -11.01 -1.32 23.61
N ILE A 284 -10.28 -1.72 22.57
CA ILE A 284 -8.97 -2.39 22.71
C ILE A 284 -7.81 -1.41 22.92
N LEU A 285 -8.03 -0.13 22.70
CA LEU A 285 -7.04 0.91 22.96
C LEU A 285 -7.04 1.29 24.44
N ALA A 286 -5.96 1.96 24.86
CA ALA A 286 -5.86 2.42 26.25
C ALA A 286 -6.98 3.44 26.56
N THR A 287 -7.51 3.40 27.77
CA THR A 287 -8.57 4.32 28.22
C THR A 287 -8.17 5.80 28.25
N THR A 288 -6.91 6.11 27.99
CA THR A 288 -6.34 7.46 27.89
C THR A 288 -5.85 7.78 26.49
N ALA A 289 -6.29 7.03 25.46
CA ALA A 289 -5.91 7.30 24.09
C ALA A 289 -6.48 8.65 23.64
N GLU A 290 -5.63 9.55 23.17
CA GLU A 290 -6.00 10.88 22.71
C GLU A 290 -6.25 10.88 21.20
N SER A 291 -7.12 11.79 20.74
CA SER A 291 -7.39 12.03 19.33
C SER A 291 -6.19 12.68 18.66
N SER A 292 -6.06 12.44 17.36
CA SER A 292 -5.06 13.07 16.51
C SER A 292 -5.72 13.70 15.27
N ASP A 293 -5.10 14.77 14.77
CA ASP A 293 -5.51 15.46 13.55
C ASP A 293 -4.30 15.60 12.62
N VAL A 294 -4.55 15.55 11.32
CA VAL A 294 -3.56 15.88 10.30
C VAL A 294 -4.04 17.03 9.42
N PHE A 295 -3.16 17.97 9.15
CA PHE A 295 -3.33 18.99 8.13
C PHE A 295 -2.21 18.86 7.11
N ALA A 296 -2.52 18.90 5.81
CA ALA A 296 -1.52 18.88 4.76
C ALA A 296 -1.86 19.80 3.60
N LEU A 297 -0.81 20.36 2.99
CA LEU A 297 -0.85 21.20 1.80
C LEU A 297 0.09 20.66 0.74
N LYS A 298 -0.31 20.81 -0.53
CA LYS A 298 0.53 20.52 -1.68
C LYS A 298 0.37 21.60 -2.74
N ALA A 299 1.47 22.02 -3.34
CA ALA A 299 1.47 22.88 -4.50
C ALA A 299 2.42 22.34 -5.56
N GLY A 300 2.05 22.44 -6.83
CA GLY A 300 2.88 22.02 -7.95
C GLY A 300 2.70 22.90 -9.16
N VAL A 301 3.70 22.90 -10.03
CA VAL A 301 3.68 23.63 -11.30
C VAL A 301 4.24 22.76 -12.40
N ASP A 302 3.60 22.80 -13.57
CA ASP A 302 4.10 22.18 -14.79
C ASP A 302 4.76 23.24 -15.67
N ILE A 303 6.08 23.16 -15.82
CA ILE A 303 6.88 24.08 -16.63
C ILE A 303 7.49 23.31 -17.79
N THR A 304 6.97 23.51 -18.99
CA THR A 304 7.52 22.93 -20.22
C THR A 304 7.77 21.41 -20.16
N GLY A 305 6.86 20.66 -19.49
CA GLY A 305 6.96 19.19 -19.39
C GLY A 305 7.76 18.69 -18.21
N ILE A 306 8.16 19.59 -17.30
CA ILE A 306 8.71 19.26 -15.99
C ILE A 306 7.66 19.64 -14.95
N ASN A 307 7.16 18.67 -14.22
CA ASN A 307 6.30 18.91 -13.07
C ASN A 307 7.18 19.03 -11.81
N ILE A 308 7.06 20.14 -11.10
CA ILE A 308 7.75 20.39 -9.82
C ILE A 308 6.67 20.56 -8.77
N TYR A 309 6.84 19.95 -7.61
CA TYR A 309 5.88 20.07 -6.51
C TYR A 309 6.58 20.17 -5.14
N ALA A 310 5.86 20.74 -4.19
CA ALA A 310 6.20 20.73 -2.77
C ALA A 310 4.97 20.39 -1.96
N ALA A 311 5.17 19.73 -0.82
CA ALA A 311 4.12 19.40 0.14
C ALA A 311 4.62 19.61 1.57
N TYR A 312 3.69 19.89 2.48
CA TYR A 312 3.90 19.99 3.92
C TYR A 312 2.73 19.31 4.63
N SER A 313 3.01 18.66 5.74
CA SER A 313 2.00 18.15 6.66
C SER A 313 2.43 18.30 8.10
N THR A 314 1.45 18.42 8.99
CA THR A 314 1.62 18.35 10.44
C THR A 314 0.56 17.42 11.02
N VAL A 315 0.97 16.55 11.92
CA VAL A 315 0.11 15.62 12.67
C VAL A 315 0.22 15.97 14.14
N SER A 316 -0.91 16.22 14.79
CA SER A 316 -0.92 16.49 16.23
C SER A 316 -0.49 15.27 17.05
N THR A 317 -0.19 15.48 18.33
CA THR A 317 -0.07 14.38 19.29
C THR A 317 -1.34 13.53 19.30
N GLY A 318 -1.25 12.26 19.66
CA GLY A 318 -2.41 11.37 19.76
C GLY A 318 -2.03 9.90 19.73
N ALA A 319 -3.01 9.02 19.75
CA ALA A 319 -2.78 7.58 19.84
C ALA A 319 -2.62 6.89 18.49
N LEU A 320 -3.27 7.42 17.45
CA LEU A 320 -3.35 6.79 16.12
C LEU A 320 -2.86 7.74 15.03
N GLY A 321 -2.12 7.22 14.05
CA GLY A 321 -1.70 7.96 12.86
C GLY A 321 -2.64 7.73 11.67
N PHE A 322 -2.27 8.30 10.51
CA PHE A 322 -3.09 8.32 9.29
C PHE A 322 -2.52 7.43 8.18
N ALA A 323 -1.90 6.32 8.55
CA ALA A 323 -1.50 5.28 7.60
C ALA A 323 -2.71 4.50 7.07
N ASN A 324 -2.50 3.73 6.00
CA ASN A 324 -3.47 2.74 5.53
C ASN A 324 -3.79 1.76 6.65
N VAL A 325 -5.02 1.76 7.11
CA VAL A 325 -5.43 0.96 8.29
C VAL A 325 -5.36 -0.55 8.06
N ALA A 326 -5.22 -1.01 6.82
CA ALA A 326 -5.05 -2.43 6.51
C ALA A 326 -3.60 -2.89 6.63
N THR A 327 -2.64 -2.08 6.20
CA THR A 327 -1.22 -2.45 6.11
C THR A 327 -0.35 -1.73 7.13
N GLY A 328 -0.67 -0.46 7.44
CA GLY A 328 0.24 0.46 8.13
C GLY A 328 1.40 0.98 7.25
N ASP A 329 1.52 0.50 6.00
CA ASP A 329 2.71 0.74 5.18
C ASP A 329 2.71 2.10 4.49
N LYS A 330 1.61 2.47 3.83
CA LYS A 330 1.49 3.73 3.09
C LYS A 330 0.43 4.64 3.69
N SER A 331 0.51 5.92 3.37
CA SER A 331 -0.49 6.92 3.74
C SER A 331 -0.96 7.70 2.51
N SER A 332 -2.17 8.25 2.60
CA SER A 332 -2.69 9.21 1.62
C SER A 332 -2.24 10.65 1.88
N VAL A 333 -1.51 10.92 2.95
CA VAL A 333 -0.94 12.24 3.25
C VAL A 333 0.08 12.62 2.18
N TYR A 334 0.11 13.90 1.77
CA TYR A 334 0.93 14.36 0.63
C TYR A 334 2.44 14.24 0.84
N THR A 335 2.92 14.06 2.07
CA THR A 335 4.33 14.14 2.47
C THR A 335 5.02 12.80 2.66
N THR A 336 4.41 11.68 2.20
CA THR A 336 5.07 10.37 2.25
C THR A 336 6.50 10.44 1.70
N LEU A 337 7.48 9.80 2.39
CA LEU A 337 8.90 10.01 2.13
C LEU A 337 9.36 9.39 0.82
N GLY A 338 9.59 8.10 0.75
CA GLY A 338 10.18 7.44 -0.41
C GLY A 338 9.24 6.46 -1.12
N SER A 339 9.56 6.06 -2.34
CA SER A 339 8.77 5.09 -3.12
C SER A 339 8.92 3.66 -2.62
N ILE A 340 10.08 3.33 -2.03
CA ILE A 340 10.45 1.98 -1.61
C ILE A 340 10.01 1.70 -0.19
N TYR A 341 10.14 2.71 0.70
CA TYR A 341 9.90 2.52 2.12
C TYR A 341 8.42 2.61 2.49
N MET A 342 8.10 1.94 3.58
CA MET A 342 6.83 1.95 4.28
C MET A 342 6.77 3.18 5.15
N ASP A 343 6.52 4.30 4.56
CA ASP A 343 6.64 5.61 5.20
C ASP A 343 5.29 6.19 5.64
N GLY A 344 4.22 5.43 5.46
CA GLY A 344 2.90 5.84 5.92
C GLY A 344 2.86 6.07 7.42
N GLU A 345 3.52 5.22 8.17
CA GLU A 345 3.65 5.34 9.61
C GLU A 345 4.67 6.38 10.08
N ILE A 346 5.49 6.93 9.17
CA ILE A 346 6.47 7.97 9.49
C ILE A 346 5.83 9.34 9.32
N ALA A 347 5.52 9.74 8.08
CA ALA A 347 5.01 11.07 7.78
C ALA A 347 3.58 11.33 8.30
N SER A 348 2.83 10.27 8.61
CA SER A 348 1.47 10.34 9.14
C SER A 348 1.34 9.84 10.58
N ALA A 349 2.47 9.60 11.27
CA ALA A 349 2.48 9.26 12.69
C ALA A 349 2.08 10.46 13.56
N PRO A 350 1.55 10.23 14.75
CA PRO A 350 1.28 11.32 15.70
C PRO A 350 2.53 12.14 16.03
N ASP A 351 2.35 13.44 16.28
CA ASP A 351 3.38 14.41 16.65
C ASP A 351 4.51 14.53 15.60
N THR A 352 4.10 14.59 14.32
CA THR A 352 5.05 14.60 13.20
C THR A 352 4.83 15.79 12.29
N ASP A 353 5.90 16.53 12.01
CA ASP A 353 5.98 17.50 10.94
C ASP A 353 6.76 16.93 9.76
N ALA A 354 6.24 17.07 8.54
CA ALA A 354 6.91 16.54 7.36
C ALA A 354 6.80 17.49 6.17
N TRP A 355 7.83 17.46 5.31
CA TRP A 355 7.81 18.17 4.05
C TRP A 355 8.46 17.33 2.93
N LYS A 356 8.07 17.62 1.70
CA LYS A 356 8.57 16.94 0.51
C LYS A 356 8.67 17.91 -0.65
N ILE A 357 9.74 17.79 -1.42
CA ILE A 357 9.84 18.39 -2.75
C ILE A 357 10.13 17.31 -3.77
N GLY A 358 9.65 17.50 -4.99
CA GLY A 358 9.95 16.55 -6.05
C GLY A 358 9.77 17.15 -7.42
N ALA A 359 10.37 16.49 -8.40
CA ALA A 359 10.23 16.80 -9.81
C ALA A 359 10.02 15.52 -10.63
N SER A 360 9.26 15.63 -11.71
CA SER A 360 9.10 14.53 -12.67
C SER A 360 9.04 15.06 -14.11
N THR A 361 9.48 14.25 -15.06
CA THR A 361 9.45 14.61 -16.47
C THR A 361 9.33 13.39 -17.38
N LYS A 362 8.77 13.61 -18.58
CA LYS A 362 8.73 12.67 -19.71
C LYS A 362 9.43 13.27 -20.95
N MET A 363 10.25 14.30 -20.77
CA MET A 363 10.96 14.95 -21.88
C MET A 363 12.03 14.06 -22.52
N VAL A 364 12.55 13.07 -21.79
CA VAL A 364 13.43 12.05 -22.38
C VAL A 364 12.55 11.07 -23.15
N PRO A 365 12.75 10.92 -24.47
CA PRO A 365 11.91 10.04 -25.28
C PRO A 365 11.89 8.61 -24.75
N GLY A 366 10.70 8.09 -24.48
CA GLY A 366 10.49 6.73 -23.97
C GLY A 366 10.83 6.52 -22.51
N VAL A 367 11.29 7.55 -21.77
CA VAL A 367 11.64 7.41 -20.35
C VAL A 367 10.91 8.43 -19.50
N ALA A 368 10.22 7.96 -18.45
CA ALA A 368 9.71 8.81 -17.40
C ALA A 368 10.71 8.84 -16.24
N LEU A 369 11.07 10.02 -15.80
CA LEU A 369 12.00 10.23 -14.68
C LEU A 369 11.29 10.97 -13.57
N SER A 370 11.60 10.60 -12.32
CA SER A 370 11.20 11.38 -11.15
C SER A 370 12.30 11.34 -10.09
N ALA A 371 12.38 12.41 -9.31
CA ALA A 371 13.22 12.50 -8.12
C ALA A 371 12.47 13.26 -7.05
N SER A 372 12.66 12.89 -5.78
CA SER A 372 12.13 13.63 -4.64
C SER A 372 13.09 13.59 -3.46
N TYR A 373 12.94 14.58 -2.59
CA TYR A 373 13.55 14.63 -1.26
C TYR A 373 12.45 14.93 -0.26
N ALA A 374 12.46 14.22 0.84
CA ALA A 374 11.50 14.39 1.92
C ALA A 374 12.17 14.29 3.29
N GLN A 375 11.58 14.98 4.26
CA GLN A 375 11.98 14.93 5.66
C GLN A 375 10.73 14.83 6.54
N ALA A 376 10.84 14.05 7.61
CA ALA A 376 9.85 14.00 8.67
C ALA A 376 10.56 14.10 10.02
N GLU A 377 10.01 14.92 10.91
CA GLU A 377 10.44 15.12 12.29
C GLU A 377 9.34 14.61 13.20
N GLN A 378 9.58 13.45 13.83
CA GLN A 378 8.72 12.92 14.89
C GLN A 378 9.20 13.47 16.23
N ASN A 379 8.35 14.23 16.92
CA ASN A 379 8.72 14.91 18.17
C ASN A 379 8.59 13.99 19.41
N GLY A 380 8.23 12.73 19.20
CA GLY A 380 8.19 11.68 20.22
C GLY A 380 6.86 11.54 20.93
N ASN A 381 5.80 12.20 20.45
CA ASN A 381 4.42 12.08 20.95
C ASN A 381 4.34 12.20 22.50
N GLY A 382 4.89 13.30 23.00
CA GLY A 382 4.97 13.57 24.45
C GLY A 382 6.14 12.90 25.19
N THR A 383 6.98 12.12 24.51
CA THR A 383 8.16 11.46 25.09
C THR A 383 9.40 11.84 24.28
N ALA A 384 10.12 12.87 24.69
CA ALA A 384 11.30 13.39 23.97
C ALA A 384 12.37 12.34 23.66
N ALA A 385 12.46 11.25 24.44
CA ALA A 385 13.37 10.14 24.18
C ALA A 385 13.03 9.36 22.87
N ASN A 386 11.84 9.52 22.34
CA ASN A 386 11.38 8.90 21.09
C ASN A 386 11.50 9.85 19.88
N ALA A 387 11.99 11.08 20.07
CA ALA A 387 12.14 12.03 18.98
C ALA A 387 13.13 11.50 17.93
N THR A 388 12.69 11.50 16.67
CA THR A 388 13.43 10.90 15.56
C THR A 388 13.24 11.73 14.31
N ASP A 389 14.34 12.01 13.61
CA ASP A 389 14.33 12.62 12.28
C ASP A 389 14.50 11.54 11.20
N PHE A 390 13.77 11.72 10.12
CA PHE A 390 13.86 10.87 8.94
C PHE A 390 14.09 11.72 7.71
N THR A 391 14.97 11.28 6.82
CA THR A 391 15.12 11.85 5.51
C THR A 391 15.10 10.76 4.44
N ALA A 392 14.62 11.09 3.24
CA ALA A 392 14.63 10.18 2.12
C ALA A 392 14.93 10.90 0.80
N TRP A 393 15.86 10.34 0.03
CA TRP A 393 16.05 10.61 -1.39
C TRP A 393 15.41 9.51 -2.21
N ASP A 394 14.74 9.87 -3.29
CA ASP A 394 14.08 8.93 -4.17
C ASP A 394 14.28 9.29 -5.63
N VAL A 395 14.79 8.35 -6.42
CA VAL A 395 14.97 8.52 -7.86
C VAL A 395 14.34 7.34 -8.58
N THR A 396 13.46 7.62 -9.54
CA THR A 396 12.79 6.59 -10.33
C THR A 396 13.00 6.84 -11.83
N ALA A 397 13.33 5.79 -12.56
CA ALA A 397 13.32 5.75 -14.01
C ALA A 397 12.39 4.65 -14.50
N ALA A 398 11.44 5.00 -15.37
CA ALA A 398 10.50 4.04 -15.95
C ALA A 398 10.52 4.14 -17.47
N THR A 399 10.54 3.00 -18.15
CA THR A 399 10.56 2.90 -19.61
C THR A 399 9.76 1.68 -20.08
N LYS A 400 9.51 1.60 -21.36
CA LYS A 400 8.90 0.44 -22.00
C LYS A 400 9.87 -0.20 -22.99
N VAL A 401 10.18 -1.47 -22.79
CA VAL A 401 11.03 -2.27 -23.68
C VAL A 401 10.15 -3.31 -24.38
N GLY A 402 9.80 -3.04 -25.63
CA GLY A 402 8.80 -3.82 -26.34
C GLY A 402 7.43 -3.72 -25.66
N VAL A 403 6.94 -4.83 -25.11
CA VAL A 403 5.66 -4.91 -24.39
C VAL A 403 5.84 -4.87 -22.86
N VAL A 404 7.08 -4.87 -22.36
CA VAL A 404 7.41 -4.92 -20.93
C VAL A 404 7.62 -3.51 -20.39
N ASP A 405 6.90 -3.15 -19.34
CA ASP A 405 7.15 -1.97 -18.53
C ASP A 405 8.31 -2.26 -17.57
N LEU A 406 9.37 -1.45 -17.62
CA LEU A 406 10.55 -1.58 -16.78
C LEU A 406 10.69 -0.36 -15.90
N THR A 407 10.84 -0.57 -14.59
CA THR A 407 11.04 0.51 -13.61
C THR A 407 12.24 0.19 -12.74
N ALA A 408 13.14 1.17 -12.60
CA ALA A 408 14.23 1.14 -11.63
C ALA A 408 14.00 2.25 -10.60
N ILE A 409 14.19 1.93 -9.32
CA ILE A 409 14.02 2.84 -8.20
C ILE A 409 15.26 2.75 -7.32
N TYR A 410 15.79 3.91 -6.94
CA TYR A 410 16.80 4.03 -5.89
C TYR A 410 16.26 4.93 -4.80
N THR A 411 16.39 4.50 -3.56
CA THR A 411 16.01 5.28 -2.38
C THR A 411 17.12 5.20 -1.34
N GLN A 412 17.58 6.35 -0.88
CA GLN A 412 18.36 6.48 0.35
C GLN A 412 17.42 6.93 1.46
N PHE A 413 17.53 6.29 2.61
CA PHE A 413 16.71 6.56 3.76
C PHE A 413 17.58 6.65 5.01
N ASP A 414 17.48 7.77 5.73
CA ASP A 414 18.20 8.03 6.96
C ASP A 414 17.24 8.15 8.13
N LYS A 415 17.63 7.52 9.24
CA LYS A 415 16.96 7.61 10.53
C LYS A 415 17.96 8.10 11.57
N ASP A 416 17.63 9.21 12.24
CA ASP A 416 18.43 9.83 13.31
C ASP A 416 17.61 9.94 14.60
N VAL A 417 18.01 9.27 15.65
CA VAL A 417 17.33 9.24 16.97
C VAL A 417 17.99 10.26 17.91
N LYS A 418 17.29 11.36 18.21
CA LYS A 418 17.85 12.58 18.84
C LYS A 418 18.44 12.40 20.25
N LEU A 419 18.00 11.44 21.04
CA LEU A 419 18.35 11.36 22.49
C LEU A 419 19.03 10.07 22.94
N THR A 420 19.16 9.09 22.11
CA THR A 420 19.94 7.88 22.42
C THR A 420 21.30 7.97 21.75
N SER A 421 22.35 7.46 22.43
CA SER A 421 23.69 7.44 21.86
C SER A 421 23.67 6.97 20.40
N SER A 422 24.56 7.50 19.58
CA SER A 422 24.75 7.30 18.14
C SER A 422 24.66 5.86 17.57
N THR A 423 24.28 4.88 18.39
CA THR A 423 24.09 3.48 18.00
C THR A 423 22.73 3.19 17.34
N ALA A 424 21.82 4.16 17.31
CA ALA A 424 20.48 4.00 16.72
C ALA A 424 20.33 4.66 15.33
N ASP A 425 21.30 5.46 14.91
CA ASP A 425 21.30 6.11 13.62
C ASP A 425 21.56 5.09 12.52
N LYS A 426 20.77 5.14 11.47
CA LYS A 426 20.83 4.17 10.38
C LYS A 426 20.55 4.81 9.04
N THR A 427 21.47 4.60 8.11
CA THR A 427 21.24 4.86 6.70
C THR A 427 20.95 3.54 5.98
N THR A 428 19.96 3.56 5.12
CA THR A 428 19.62 2.42 4.26
C THR A 428 19.50 2.91 2.82
N ASP A 429 20.34 2.36 1.96
CA ASP A 429 20.23 2.53 0.53
C ASP A 429 19.53 1.32 -0.07
N THR A 430 18.57 1.54 -0.95
CA THR A 430 17.82 0.46 -1.58
C THR A 430 17.69 0.67 -3.07
N PHE A 431 17.98 -0.37 -3.82
CA PHE A 431 17.79 -0.42 -5.27
C PHE A 431 16.75 -1.48 -5.62
N ARG A 432 15.76 -1.11 -6.43
CA ARG A 432 14.68 -1.99 -6.89
C ARG A 432 14.55 -1.96 -8.40
N ILE A 433 14.35 -3.12 -8.99
CA ILE A 433 13.98 -3.31 -10.40
C ILE A 433 12.64 -4.03 -10.47
N ILE A 434 11.75 -3.50 -11.29
CA ILE A 434 10.44 -4.09 -11.59
C ILE A 434 10.30 -4.22 -13.10
N ALA A 435 10.01 -5.42 -13.58
CA ALA A 435 9.60 -5.66 -14.95
C ALA A 435 8.17 -6.21 -14.95
N SER A 436 7.26 -5.57 -15.68
CA SER A 436 5.84 -5.94 -15.70
C SER A 436 5.33 -6.06 -17.14
N LEU A 437 4.63 -7.15 -17.42
CA LEU A 437 3.91 -7.38 -18.65
C LEU A 437 2.42 -7.56 -18.31
N LYS A 438 1.58 -6.66 -18.83
CA LYS A 438 0.12 -6.75 -18.73
C LYS A 438 -0.46 -7.25 -20.05
N PHE A 439 -1.45 -8.12 -19.99
CA PHE A 439 -2.09 -8.74 -21.16
C PHE A 439 -3.58 -8.98 -20.93
#